data_0e002baa0a763308d2c8fe2cd84a5c47
#
_entry.id   0e002baa0a763308d2c8fe2cd84a5c47
#
_cell.length_a   1.000
_cell.length_b   1.000
_cell.length_c   1.000
_cell.angle_alpha   90.00
_cell.angle_beta   90.00
_cell.angle_gamma   90.00
#
_symmetry.space_group_name_H-M   'P 1'
#
loop_
_entity.id
_entity.type
_entity.pdbx_description
1 polymer ?
#
loop_
_entity_poly.entity_id
_entity_poly.type
_entity_poly.pdbx_seq_one_letter_code
_entity_poly.pdbx_strand_id
1 'polypeptide(L)'
;MNLIEEIKEALSMEIRSNSQGSEYLEAVINTKDLELLNSLLRKYLGSATKECGKEANLPKEIQNIVDSLGGLRNEQSFFYRQDGNQVIYAAIWPWESDPNKITLKSGVRKLSEDMNGLGLEM
;
A
#
# COMPACT_ATOMS: atom_id res chain seq x y z
N MET A 1 12.65 3.96 12.10
CA MET A 1 12.58 3.65 10.67
C MET A 1 11.16 3.24 10.34
N ASN A 2 10.59 3.77 9.27
CA ASN A 2 9.24 3.41 8.90
C ASN A 2 9.23 2.30 7.86
N LEU A 3 8.03 1.84 7.51
CA LEU A 3 7.86 0.72 6.58
C LEU A 3 8.56 0.98 5.24
N ILE A 4 8.35 2.17 4.66
CA ILE A 4 8.93 2.50 3.36
C ILE A 4 10.45 2.45 3.42
N GLU A 5 11.04 3.02 4.46
CA GLU A 5 12.49 3.01 4.61
C GLU A 5 13.04 1.59 4.76
N GLU A 6 12.33 0.76 5.52
CA GLU A 6 12.76 -0.61 5.73
C GLU A 6 12.67 -1.43 4.44
N ILE A 7 11.62 -1.20 3.65
CA ILE A 7 11.48 -1.85 2.35
C ILE A 7 12.65 -1.45 1.45
N LYS A 8 12.97 -0.17 1.40
CA LYS A 8 14.07 0.32 0.55
C LYS A 8 15.41 -0.29 0.93
N GLU A 9 15.64 -0.53 2.22
CA GLU A 9 16.89 -1.10 2.66
C GLU A 9 16.96 -2.61 2.43
N ALA A 10 15.84 -3.28 2.57
CA ALA A 10 15.82 -4.75 2.52
C ALA A 10 15.75 -5.31 1.11
N LEU A 11 15.21 -4.56 0.16
CA LEU A 11 14.91 -5.08 -1.17
C LEU A 11 15.55 -4.24 -2.25
N SER A 12 15.96 -4.91 -3.33
CA SER A 12 16.36 -4.22 -4.55
C SER A 12 15.12 -3.87 -5.34
N MET A 13 15.08 -2.67 -5.92
CA MET A 13 13.89 -2.21 -6.63
C MET A 13 14.22 -1.10 -7.61
N GLU A 14 13.31 -0.95 -8.57
CA GLU A 14 13.32 0.21 -9.45
C GLU A 14 12.30 1.20 -8.90
N ILE A 15 12.77 2.30 -8.33
CA ILE A 15 11.90 3.29 -7.71
C ILE A 15 11.36 4.23 -8.79
N ARG A 16 10.03 4.39 -8.81
CA ARG A 16 9.38 5.27 -9.78
C ARG A 16 9.52 6.72 -9.36
N SER A 17 9.52 7.60 -10.36
CA SER A 17 9.76 9.03 -10.15
C SER A 17 8.67 9.74 -9.37
N ASN A 18 7.48 9.18 -9.27
CA ASN A 18 6.41 9.76 -8.48
C ASN A 18 6.49 9.41 -6.99
N SER A 19 7.54 8.70 -6.58
CA SER A 19 7.77 8.42 -5.17
C SER A 19 8.15 9.69 -4.42
N GLN A 20 7.77 9.78 -3.14
CA GLN A 20 7.97 10.98 -2.34
C GLN A 20 8.61 10.63 -1.00
N GLY A 21 9.93 10.44 -1.01
CA GLY A 21 10.70 10.22 0.21
C GLY A 21 10.21 9.04 1.02
N SER A 22 9.83 9.29 2.27
CA SER A 22 9.32 8.25 3.16
C SER A 22 7.79 8.28 3.25
N GLU A 23 7.12 9.11 2.44
CA GLU A 23 5.67 9.25 2.48
C GLU A 23 4.96 8.43 1.41
N TYR A 24 5.60 8.18 0.29
CA TYR A 24 5.02 7.39 -0.77
C TYR A 24 6.12 6.71 -1.57
N LEU A 25 5.97 5.42 -1.76
CA LEU A 25 6.89 4.62 -2.57
C LEU A 25 6.12 3.89 -3.64
N GLU A 26 6.51 4.11 -4.88
CA GLU A 26 6.04 3.29 -5.99
C GLU A 26 7.28 2.68 -6.64
N ALA A 27 7.31 1.35 -6.70
CA ALA A 27 8.52 0.67 -7.14
C ALA A 27 8.19 -0.65 -7.81
N VAL A 28 9.09 -1.07 -8.69
CA VAL A 28 9.02 -2.40 -9.31
C VAL A 28 10.00 -3.31 -8.57
N ILE A 29 9.51 -4.44 -8.10
CA ILE A 29 10.26 -5.38 -7.27
C ILE A 29 10.23 -6.73 -7.97
N ASN A 30 11.33 -7.49 -7.85
CA ASN A 30 11.38 -8.83 -8.42
C ASN A 30 10.51 -9.78 -7.59
N THR A 31 9.77 -10.63 -8.27
CA THR A 31 8.86 -11.59 -7.62
C THR A 31 9.59 -12.53 -6.64
N LYS A 32 10.87 -12.78 -6.86
CA LYS A 32 11.64 -13.62 -5.94
C LYS A 32 11.72 -13.04 -4.54
N ASP A 33 11.52 -11.73 -4.39
CA ASP A 33 11.57 -11.04 -3.10
C ASP A 33 10.19 -10.88 -2.47
N LEU A 34 9.16 -11.49 -3.08
CA LEU A 34 7.78 -11.31 -2.63
C LEU A 34 7.57 -11.81 -1.20
N GLU A 35 8.19 -12.93 -0.83
CA GLU A 35 8.04 -13.45 0.53
C GLU A 35 8.61 -12.51 1.56
N LEU A 36 9.78 -11.94 1.28
CA LEU A 36 10.40 -10.97 2.18
C LEU A 36 9.54 -9.72 2.28
N LEU A 37 9.04 -9.23 1.15
CA LEU A 37 8.14 -8.09 1.12
C LEU A 37 6.88 -8.36 1.96
N ASN A 38 6.26 -9.51 1.75
CA ASN A 38 5.06 -9.87 2.52
C ASN A 38 5.36 -9.95 4.03
N SER A 39 6.53 -10.44 4.40
CA SER A 39 6.91 -10.50 5.81
C SER A 39 7.00 -9.11 6.42
N LEU A 40 7.59 -8.15 5.69
CA LEU A 40 7.68 -6.78 6.15
C LEU A 40 6.29 -6.14 6.24
N LEU A 41 5.44 -6.37 5.24
CA LEU A 41 4.09 -5.82 5.25
C LEU A 41 3.28 -6.37 6.42
N ARG A 42 3.37 -7.65 6.69
CA ARG A 42 2.67 -8.25 7.83
C ARG A 42 3.21 -7.74 9.16
N LYS A 43 4.50 -7.50 9.24
CA LYS A 43 5.11 -6.97 10.46
C LYS A 43 4.56 -5.60 10.82
N TYR A 44 4.37 -4.75 9.82
CA TYR A 44 3.93 -3.37 10.03
C TYR A 44 2.42 -3.19 9.94
N LEU A 45 1.75 -3.97 9.11
CA LEU A 45 0.35 -3.72 8.75
C LEU A 45 -0.59 -4.86 9.14
N GLY A 46 -0.04 -6.00 9.55
CA GLY A 46 -0.85 -7.17 9.84
C GLY A 46 -1.16 -7.95 8.57
N SER A 47 -2.11 -8.85 8.64
CA SER A 47 -2.50 -9.68 7.50
C SER A 47 -3.11 -8.83 6.39
N ALA A 48 -3.02 -9.32 5.16
CA ALA A 48 -3.62 -8.63 4.03
C ALA A 48 -5.12 -8.45 4.24
N THR A 49 -5.60 -7.23 4.05
CA THR A 49 -7.03 -6.94 4.12
C THR A 49 -7.73 -7.48 2.89
N LYS A 50 -7.07 -7.38 1.73
CA LYS A 50 -7.52 -8.03 0.50
C LYS A 50 -6.40 -8.91 0.02
N GLU A 51 -6.67 -10.21 -0.12
CA GLU A 51 -5.70 -11.17 -0.63
C GLU A 51 -5.87 -11.36 -2.13
N CYS A 52 -4.79 -11.76 -2.77
CA CYS A 52 -4.80 -12.07 -4.19
C CYS A 52 -5.90 -13.13 -4.46
N GLY A 53 -6.75 -12.85 -5.44
CA GLY A 53 -7.81 -13.76 -5.81
C GLY A 53 -9.06 -13.68 -4.96
N LYS A 54 -9.13 -12.76 -4.01
CA LYS A 54 -10.27 -12.63 -3.10
C LYS A 54 -10.82 -11.21 -3.11
N GLU A 55 -12.10 -11.09 -2.76
CA GLU A 55 -12.73 -9.78 -2.61
C GLU A 55 -12.64 -9.35 -1.15
N ALA A 56 -12.75 -8.04 -0.94
CA ALA A 56 -12.77 -7.49 0.41
C ALA A 56 -13.68 -6.27 0.45
N ASN A 57 -14.34 -6.10 1.59
CA ASN A 57 -15.12 -4.91 1.87
C ASN A 57 -14.27 -3.98 2.72
N LEU A 58 -14.09 -2.76 2.24
CA LEU A 58 -13.24 -1.78 2.91
C LEU A 58 -14.08 -0.64 3.46
N PRO A 59 -13.69 -0.06 4.61
CA PRO A 59 -14.32 1.18 5.07
C PRO A 59 -14.20 2.25 3.99
N LYS A 60 -15.14 3.18 3.99
CA LYS A 60 -15.22 4.20 2.94
C LYS A 60 -13.92 4.98 2.78
N GLU A 61 -13.32 5.38 3.89
CA GLU A 61 -12.09 6.16 3.85
C GLU A 61 -10.94 5.37 3.20
N ILE A 62 -10.91 4.07 3.48
CA ILE A 62 -9.88 3.20 2.91
C ILE A 62 -10.18 2.96 1.44
N GLN A 63 -11.44 2.78 1.09
CA GLN A 63 -11.84 2.62 -0.30
C GLN A 63 -11.45 3.85 -1.12
N ASN A 64 -11.55 5.04 -0.54
CA ASN A 64 -11.13 6.27 -1.22
C ASN A 64 -9.63 6.26 -1.53
N ILE A 65 -8.83 5.74 -0.60
CA ILE A 65 -7.38 5.60 -0.86
C ILE A 65 -7.15 4.64 -2.01
N VAL A 66 -7.80 3.49 -1.98
CA VAL A 66 -7.70 2.49 -3.05
C VAL A 66 -8.08 3.08 -4.39
N ASP A 67 -9.18 3.85 -4.42
CA ASP A 67 -9.64 4.47 -5.66
C ASP A 67 -8.60 5.45 -6.20
N SER A 68 -7.91 6.17 -5.31
CA SER A 68 -6.87 7.11 -5.73
C SER A 68 -5.64 6.40 -6.28
N LEU A 69 -5.47 5.12 -5.98
CA LEU A 69 -4.37 4.31 -6.50
C LEU A 69 -4.75 3.60 -7.81
N GLY A 70 -5.96 3.78 -8.28
CA GLY A 70 -6.44 3.14 -9.51
C GLY A 70 -7.37 1.96 -9.28
N GLY A 71 -7.80 1.74 -8.04
CA GLY A 71 -8.66 0.62 -7.67
C GLY A 71 -7.88 -0.66 -7.42
N LEU A 72 -8.59 -1.70 -7.00
CA LEU A 72 -8.00 -3.02 -6.78
C LEU A 72 -8.66 -4.03 -7.71
N ARG A 73 -7.83 -4.84 -8.35
CA ARG A 73 -8.29 -5.95 -9.16
C ARG A 73 -8.19 -7.24 -8.36
N ASN A 74 -8.76 -8.29 -8.92
CA ASN A 74 -8.81 -9.58 -8.25
C ASN A 74 -7.43 -10.13 -7.87
N GLU A 75 -6.44 -9.94 -8.75
CA GLU A 75 -5.09 -10.46 -8.55
C GLU A 75 -4.21 -9.60 -7.66
N GLN A 76 -4.73 -8.50 -7.15
CA GLN A 76 -3.95 -7.57 -6.33
C GLN A 76 -4.18 -7.85 -4.86
N SER A 77 -3.19 -7.48 -4.04
CA SER A 77 -3.25 -7.59 -2.58
C SER A 77 -3.19 -6.20 -1.97
N PHE A 78 -3.88 -6.00 -0.87
CA PHE A 78 -3.91 -4.72 -0.18
C PHE A 78 -3.78 -4.92 1.31
N PHE A 79 -2.92 -4.11 1.92
CA PHE A 79 -2.65 -4.11 3.35
C PHE A 79 -2.85 -2.70 3.85
N TYR A 80 -3.42 -2.54 5.04
CA TYR A 80 -3.40 -1.24 5.68
C TYR A 80 -3.49 -1.38 7.19
N ARG A 81 -3.05 -0.33 7.86
CA ARG A 81 -3.21 -0.18 9.30
C ARG A 81 -3.57 1.27 9.57
N GLN A 82 -4.58 1.48 10.38
CA GLN A 82 -4.97 2.82 10.80
C GLN A 82 -4.37 3.10 12.17
N ASP A 83 -3.73 4.26 12.28
CA ASP A 83 -3.07 4.69 13.50
C ASP A 83 -3.52 6.12 13.76
N GLY A 84 -4.54 6.28 14.62
CA GLY A 84 -5.16 7.57 14.81
C GLY A 84 -5.88 8.01 13.54
N ASN A 85 -5.52 9.19 13.04
CA ASN A 85 -6.07 9.69 11.77
C ASN A 85 -5.14 9.44 10.59
N GLN A 86 -4.14 8.57 10.76
CA GLN A 86 -3.23 8.18 9.69
C GLN A 86 -3.53 6.77 9.23
N VAL A 87 -3.37 6.54 7.93
CA VAL A 87 -3.43 5.19 7.36
C VAL A 87 -2.10 4.91 6.69
N ILE A 88 -1.50 3.80 7.08
CA ILE A 88 -0.30 3.27 6.43
C ILE A 88 -0.79 2.11 5.58
N TYR A 89 -0.42 2.11 4.30
CA TYR A 89 -0.96 1.12 3.37
C TYR A 89 0.10 0.59 2.43
N ALA A 90 -0.20 -0.55 1.82
CA ALA A 90 0.62 -1.10 0.74
C ALA A 90 -0.28 -1.92 -0.18
N ALA A 91 -0.05 -1.79 -1.47
CA ALA A 91 -0.77 -2.56 -2.48
C ALA A 91 0.25 -3.19 -3.41
N ILE A 92 0.00 -4.41 -3.82
CA ILE A 92 0.90 -5.20 -4.66
C ILE A 92 0.16 -5.58 -5.94
N TRP A 93 0.77 -5.28 -7.09
CA TRP A 93 0.25 -5.59 -8.41
C TRP A 93 1.21 -6.49 -9.16
N PRO A 94 0.88 -7.78 -9.35
CA PRO A 94 1.68 -8.64 -10.24
C PRO A 94 1.55 -8.15 -11.68
N TRP A 95 2.64 -8.24 -12.45
CA TRP A 95 2.60 -7.86 -13.86
C TRP A 95 2.08 -9.03 -14.69
N GLU A 96 1.10 -8.76 -15.55
CA GLU A 96 0.64 -9.74 -16.50
C GLU A 96 1.72 -10.09 -17.53
N SER A 97 2.44 -9.08 -17.96
CA SER A 97 3.42 -9.22 -19.05
C SER A 97 4.74 -9.82 -18.60
N ASP A 98 5.00 -9.87 -17.29
CA ASP A 98 6.28 -10.36 -16.78
C ASP A 98 6.08 -10.98 -15.40
N PRO A 99 6.11 -12.32 -15.31
CA PRO A 99 5.86 -12.99 -14.03
C PRO A 99 6.96 -12.76 -12.99
N ASN A 100 8.08 -12.16 -13.39
CA ASN A 100 9.17 -11.87 -12.47
C ASN A 100 9.05 -10.51 -11.83
N LYS A 101 8.02 -9.74 -12.16
CA LYS A 101 7.89 -8.36 -11.67
C LYS A 101 6.57 -8.11 -10.97
N ILE A 102 6.64 -7.31 -9.91
CA ILE A 102 5.45 -6.80 -9.21
C ILE A 102 5.64 -5.31 -9.00
N THR A 103 4.53 -4.58 -9.00
CA THR A 103 4.53 -3.18 -8.61
C THR A 103 4.07 -3.08 -7.17
N LEU A 104 4.82 -2.34 -6.37
CA LEU A 104 4.45 -1.99 -5.01
C LEU A 104 4.06 -0.52 -4.96
N LYS A 105 2.94 -0.23 -4.33
CA LYS A 105 2.56 1.14 -3.97
C LYS A 105 2.31 1.16 -2.49
N SER A 106 3.12 1.92 -1.75
CA SER A 106 3.03 1.98 -0.29
C SER A 106 3.12 3.43 0.15
N GLY A 107 2.30 3.81 1.10
CA GLY A 107 2.31 5.20 1.54
C GLY A 107 1.68 5.39 2.89
N VAL A 108 1.71 6.65 3.32
CA VAL A 108 1.05 7.11 4.54
C VAL A 108 0.08 8.21 4.11
N ARG A 109 -1.17 8.09 4.53
CA ARG A 109 -2.20 9.05 4.18
C ARG A 109 -2.94 9.47 5.43
N LYS A 110 -3.13 10.77 5.61
CA LYS A 110 -3.99 11.25 6.68
C LYS A 110 -5.44 11.09 6.28
N LEU A 111 -6.24 10.53 7.16
CA LEU A 111 -7.67 10.56 7.00
C LEU A 111 -8.11 12.00 7.22
N SER A 112 -9.11 12.41 6.48
CA SER A 112 -9.40 13.82 6.40
C SER A 112 -9.92 14.38 7.69
N GLU A 113 -9.07 15.14 8.34
CA GLU A 113 -9.49 16.03 9.39
C GLU A 113 -10.51 17.01 8.88
N ASP A 114 -10.39 17.32 7.62
CA ASP A 114 -11.34 18.15 6.94
C ASP A 114 -12.72 17.58 6.98
N MET A 115 -12.88 16.29 7.08
CA MET A 115 -14.19 15.72 7.28
C MET A 115 -14.66 15.92 8.68
N ASN A 116 -13.77 16.22 9.54
CA ASN A 116 -14.10 16.57 10.89
C ASN A 116 -14.36 18.02 11.00
N GLY A 117 -13.63 18.64 10.28
CA GLY A 117 -13.81 20.03 10.23
C GLY A 117 -15.07 20.32 9.50
N LEU A 118 -14.91 19.60 9.39
CA LEU A 118 -15.46 19.77 9.27
C LEU A 118 -16.27 19.74 9.52
N GLY A 119 -16.11 19.26 9.45
CA GLY A 119 -16.62 19.11 9.93
C GLY A 119 -17.17 19.58 10.18
N LEU A 120 -16.93 19.92 10.30
CA LEU A 120 -17.33 20.19 10.71
C LEU A 120 -17.98 20.65 10.40
N GLU A 121 -17.64 20.71 10.02
CA GLU A 121 -18.22 20.82 9.92
C GLU A 121 -18.88 20.85 9.85
N MET A 122 -19.11 21.27 9.86
CA MET A 122 -19.66 20.98 10.06
C MET A 122 -20.01 20.97 10.14
#